data_6d8a9144b50be36f21f9386b750af508
#
_entry.id   6d8a9144b50be36f21f9386b750af508
#
_cell.length_a   1.000
_cell.length_b   1.000
_cell.length_c   1.000
_cell.angle_alpha   90.00
_cell.angle_beta   90.00
_cell.angle_gamma   90.00
#
_symmetry.space_group_name_H-M   'P 1'
#
loop_
_entity.id
_entity.type
_entity.pdbx_description
1 polymer ?
#
loop_
_entity_poly.entity_id
_entity_poly.type
_entity_poly.pdbx_seq_one_letter_code
_entity_poly.pdbx_strand_id
1 'polypeptide(L)'
;EILRCLVGSEMCIRDRMGTVLTNKYAEGLPGKRYYGGCAYVDEVENIAIQRACKLFGAKYANVQPHSGAQANLAVYFALLDVGDTVMGMDLSQGGHLTHGSPVNMSGKNYHFVSYGVNEDGVIDYAALEKQVKTVRPKLIVAGASAYPRAIDFEKLAEIAHGYGAYLMVDMAHIAGLVAGGYHQSPVPYADVVTTTTHKTLRGPRGGLILTNNAVLAKRINSAVFPGTQG
;
A
#
# COMPACT_ATOMS: atom_id res chain seq x y z
N GLU A 1 25.18 -21.51 -6.05
CA GLU A 1 24.26 -21.30 -4.89
C GLU A 1 23.21 -20.20 -5.16
N ILE A 2 23.59 -19.04 -5.68
CA ILE A 2 22.66 -17.95 -6.07
C ILE A 2 21.61 -18.41 -7.09
N LEU A 3 22.03 -19.20 -8.10
CA LEU A 3 21.12 -19.77 -9.10
C LEU A 3 20.12 -20.79 -8.50
N ARG A 4 20.50 -21.55 -7.49
CA ARG A 4 19.60 -22.50 -6.82
C ARG A 4 18.54 -21.80 -5.96
N CYS A 5 18.88 -20.72 -5.28
CA CYS A 5 17.92 -19.92 -4.51
C CYS A 5 16.93 -19.17 -5.41
N LEU A 6 17.40 -18.66 -6.56
CA LEU A 6 16.54 -17.99 -7.55
C LEU A 6 15.60 -19.00 -8.24
N VAL A 7 16.10 -20.16 -8.64
CA VAL A 7 15.29 -21.17 -9.35
C VAL A 7 14.16 -21.74 -8.46
N GLY A 8 14.40 -22.00 -7.19
CA GLY A 8 13.37 -22.53 -6.30
C GLY A 8 12.23 -21.52 -6.04
N SER A 9 12.56 -20.26 -5.77
CA SER A 9 11.54 -19.23 -5.55
C SER A 9 10.81 -18.81 -6.83
N GLU A 10 11.48 -18.77 -7.98
CA GLU A 10 10.85 -18.48 -9.27
C GLU A 10 9.89 -19.57 -9.72
N MET A 11 10.23 -20.85 -9.56
CA MET A 11 9.31 -21.94 -9.87
C MET A 11 8.02 -21.83 -9.05
N CYS A 12 8.12 -21.66 -7.75
CA CYS A 12 6.93 -21.49 -6.89
C CYS A 12 6.10 -20.27 -7.26
N ILE A 13 6.73 -19.15 -7.68
CA ILE A 13 6.04 -17.96 -8.13
C ILE A 13 5.34 -18.22 -9.47
N ARG A 14 6.02 -18.84 -10.44
CA ARG A 14 5.44 -19.17 -11.75
C ARG A 14 4.29 -20.17 -11.64
N ASP A 15 4.44 -21.20 -10.84
CA ASP A 15 3.42 -22.21 -10.63
C ASP A 15 2.13 -21.60 -10.05
N ARG A 16 2.26 -20.65 -9.14
CA ARG A 16 1.10 -19.94 -8.57
C ARG A 16 0.44 -18.99 -9.55
N MET A 17 1.22 -18.30 -10.37
CA MET A 17 0.70 -17.38 -11.39
C MET A 17 0.01 -18.11 -12.54
N GLY A 18 0.40 -19.36 -12.83
CA GLY A 18 -0.12 -20.19 -13.90
C GLY A 18 -1.15 -21.24 -13.49
N THR A 19 -1.80 -21.10 -12.34
CA THR A 19 -2.81 -22.07 -11.88
C THR A 19 -4.11 -21.98 -12.69
N VAL A 20 -4.93 -23.04 -12.60
CA VAL A 20 -6.28 -23.08 -13.21
C VAL A 20 -7.20 -21.98 -12.70
N LEU A 21 -6.91 -21.37 -11.57
CA LEU A 21 -7.67 -20.24 -11.01
C LEU A 21 -7.67 -19.01 -11.93
N THR A 22 -6.63 -18.84 -12.77
CA THR A 22 -6.56 -17.73 -13.74
C THR A 22 -7.62 -17.84 -14.84
N ASN A 23 -8.21 -18.99 -15.05
CA ASN A 23 -9.25 -19.22 -16.05
C ASN A 23 -10.67 -18.88 -15.56
N LYS A 24 -10.83 -18.55 -14.28
CA LYS A 24 -12.14 -18.31 -13.66
C LYS A 24 -12.35 -16.85 -13.34
N TYR A 25 -13.37 -16.25 -13.92
CA TYR A 25 -13.88 -14.96 -13.47
C TYR A 25 -14.43 -15.07 -12.05
N ALA A 26 -13.94 -14.21 -11.16
CA ALA A 26 -14.30 -14.19 -9.74
C ALA A 26 -14.53 -12.76 -9.23
N GLU A 27 -15.17 -11.95 -10.05
CA GLU A 27 -15.52 -10.57 -9.70
C GLU A 27 -16.34 -10.50 -8.41
N GLY A 28 -16.03 -9.54 -7.57
CA GLY A 28 -16.60 -9.37 -6.25
C GLY A 28 -15.65 -9.76 -5.13
N LEU A 29 -16.19 -10.07 -3.98
CA LEU A 29 -15.45 -10.44 -2.77
C LEU A 29 -15.84 -11.85 -2.31
N PRO A 30 -15.05 -12.52 -1.47
CA PRO A 30 -15.40 -13.83 -0.91
C PRO A 30 -16.82 -13.85 -0.32
N GLY A 31 -17.63 -14.82 -0.74
CA GLY A 31 -19.03 -14.94 -0.37
C GLY A 31 -19.99 -13.93 -1.01
N LYS A 32 -19.48 -13.01 -1.86
CA LYS A 32 -20.25 -11.97 -2.58
C LYS A 32 -19.76 -11.85 -4.02
N ARG A 33 -19.73 -12.97 -4.75
CA ARG A 33 -19.30 -13.01 -6.15
C ARG A 33 -20.46 -12.74 -7.10
N TYR A 34 -20.14 -12.18 -8.24
CA TYR A 34 -21.09 -11.95 -9.32
C TYR A 34 -21.35 -13.22 -10.16
N TYR A 35 -20.46 -14.22 -10.07
CA TYR A 35 -20.54 -15.47 -10.82
C TYR A 35 -20.59 -16.68 -9.88
N GLY A 36 -21.26 -17.75 -10.33
CA GLY A 36 -21.22 -19.04 -9.64
C GLY A 36 -19.87 -19.76 -9.79
N GLY A 37 -19.66 -20.82 -9.01
CA GLY A 37 -18.45 -21.64 -9.09
C GLY A 37 -17.19 -21.03 -8.48
N CYS A 38 -17.32 -20.05 -7.60
CA CYS A 38 -16.18 -19.36 -6.98
C CYS A 38 -15.77 -19.87 -5.59
N ALA A 39 -16.33 -21.00 -5.11
CA ALA A 39 -16.08 -21.51 -3.76
C ALA A 39 -14.59 -21.69 -3.47
N TYR A 40 -13.85 -22.33 -4.39
CA TYR A 40 -12.40 -22.54 -4.21
C TYR A 40 -11.59 -21.24 -4.34
N VAL A 41 -12.03 -20.29 -5.17
CA VAL A 41 -11.42 -18.96 -5.24
C VAL A 41 -11.61 -18.23 -3.92
N ASP A 42 -12.80 -18.35 -3.29
CA ASP A 42 -13.08 -17.76 -1.99
C ASP A 42 -12.17 -18.34 -0.90
N GLU A 43 -11.94 -19.65 -0.91
CA GLU A 43 -11.00 -20.29 0.03
C GLU A 43 -9.58 -19.73 -0.11
N VAL A 44 -9.07 -19.66 -1.35
CA VAL A 44 -7.72 -19.14 -1.61
C VAL A 44 -7.61 -17.68 -1.20
N GLU A 45 -8.59 -16.84 -1.54
CA GLU A 45 -8.58 -15.42 -1.18
C GLU A 45 -8.69 -15.22 0.34
N ASN A 46 -9.57 -15.97 1.01
CA ASN A 46 -9.69 -15.94 2.47
C ASN A 46 -8.40 -16.37 3.19
N ILE A 47 -7.70 -17.39 2.68
CA ILE A 47 -6.38 -17.78 3.19
C ILE A 47 -5.38 -16.63 3.04
N ALA A 48 -5.36 -15.97 1.89
CA ALA A 48 -4.47 -14.83 1.65
C ALA A 48 -4.78 -13.67 2.60
N ILE A 49 -6.05 -13.31 2.77
CA ILE A 49 -6.51 -12.27 3.70
C ILE A 49 -6.08 -12.60 5.14
N GLN A 50 -6.36 -13.82 5.61
CA GLN A 50 -6.02 -14.24 6.97
C GLN A 50 -4.51 -14.22 7.22
N ARG A 51 -3.71 -14.69 6.24
CA ARG A 51 -2.24 -14.66 6.34
C ARG A 51 -1.69 -13.25 6.34
N ALA A 52 -2.22 -12.36 5.50
CA ALA A 52 -1.83 -10.96 5.48
C ALA A 52 -2.14 -10.27 6.81
N CYS A 53 -3.35 -10.46 7.34
CA CYS A 53 -3.75 -9.93 8.64
C CYS A 53 -2.85 -10.46 9.76
N LYS A 54 -2.57 -11.77 9.79
CA LYS A 54 -1.70 -12.38 10.81
C LYS A 54 -0.26 -11.90 10.71
N LEU A 55 0.28 -11.80 9.48
CA LEU A 55 1.68 -11.41 9.26
C LEU A 55 1.97 -9.99 9.73
N PHE A 56 1.06 -9.07 9.51
CA PHE A 56 1.26 -7.65 9.78
C PHE A 56 0.49 -7.13 11.00
N GLY A 57 -0.31 -7.97 11.67
CA GLY A 57 -1.12 -7.56 12.81
C GLY A 57 -2.29 -6.63 12.44
N ALA A 58 -2.78 -6.71 11.21
CA ALA A 58 -3.91 -5.91 10.74
C ALA A 58 -5.26 -6.59 10.99
N LYS A 59 -6.33 -5.80 11.16
CA LYS A 59 -7.69 -6.32 11.31
C LYS A 59 -8.34 -6.66 9.97
N TYR A 60 -8.01 -5.91 8.92
CA TYR A 60 -8.59 -6.05 7.58
C TYR A 60 -7.51 -6.00 6.53
N ALA A 61 -7.66 -6.83 5.50
CA ALA A 61 -6.80 -6.85 4.33
C ALA A 61 -7.62 -6.97 3.04
N ASN A 62 -7.19 -6.26 1.99
CA ASN A 62 -7.63 -6.50 0.63
C ASN A 62 -6.42 -7.00 -0.17
N VAL A 63 -6.55 -8.16 -0.80
CA VAL A 63 -5.46 -8.86 -1.50
C VAL A 63 -5.65 -8.87 -3.02
N GLN A 64 -6.66 -8.15 -3.52
CA GLN A 64 -7.02 -8.14 -4.94
C GLN A 64 -6.23 -7.14 -5.82
N PRO A 65 -5.56 -6.08 -5.31
CA PRO A 65 -4.82 -5.19 -6.20
C PRO A 65 -3.78 -5.93 -7.03
N HIS A 66 -3.74 -5.66 -8.34
CA HIS A 66 -2.82 -6.32 -9.27
C HIS A 66 -1.35 -5.91 -9.03
N SER A 67 -1.14 -4.76 -8.40
CA SER A 67 0.19 -4.21 -8.11
C SER A 67 0.14 -3.22 -6.96
N GLY A 68 1.31 -2.79 -6.46
CA GLY A 68 1.39 -1.69 -5.49
C GLY A 68 0.84 -0.37 -6.04
N ALA A 69 1.06 -0.09 -7.31
CA ALA A 69 0.50 1.11 -7.95
C ALA A 69 -1.04 1.11 -7.93
N GLN A 70 -1.66 -0.04 -8.18
CA GLN A 70 -3.13 -0.17 -8.10
C GLN A 70 -3.65 -0.17 -6.66
N ALA A 71 -2.88 -0.72 -5.71
CA ALA A 71 -3.20 -0.58 -4.29
C ALA A 71 -3.24 0.90 -3.88
N ASN A 72 -2.21 1.67 -4.25
CA ASN A 72 -2.16 3.11 -3.98
C ASN A 72 -3.30 3.87 -4.67
N LEU A 73 -3.58 3.55 -5.95
CA LEU A 73 -4.69 4.13 -6.70
C LEU A 73 -6.03 3.88 -6.01
N ALA A 74 -6.28 2.64 -5.57
CA ALA A 74 -7.52 2.30 -4.87
C ALA A 74 -7.67 3.06 -3.54
N VAL A 75 -6.57 3.29 -2.81
CA VAL A 75 -6.60 4.11 -1.59
C VAL A 75 -6.92 5.56 -1.91
N TYR A 76 -6.29 6.15 -2.93
CA TYR A 76 -6.61 7.52 -3.35
C TYR A 76 -8.07 7.63 -3.76
N PHE A 77 -8.56 6.72 -4.60
CA PHE A 77 -9.96 6.69 -5.03
C PHE A 77 -10.94 6.52 -3.87
N ALA A 78 -10.56 5.78 -2.83
CA ALA A 78 -11.38 5.60 -1.63
C ALA A 78 -11.44 6.82 -0.74
N LEU A 79 -10.35 7.61 -0.64
CA LEU A 79 -10.19 8.63 0.41
C LEU A 79 -10.29 10.06 -0.10
N LEU A 80 -10.05 10.28 -1.40
CA LEU A 80 -9.87 11.60 -2.00
C LEU A 80 -10.87 11.86 -3.12
N ASP A 81 -11.15 13.12 -3.33
CA ASP A 81 -11.75 13.65 -4.54
C ASP A 81 -10.67 14.18 -5.47
N VAL A 82 -10.93 14.19 -6.80
CA VAL A 82 -9.99 14.74 -7.78
C VAL A 82 -9.71 16.21 -7.45
N GLY A 83 -8.43 16.57 -7.42
CA GLY A 83 -7.96 17.91 -7.06
C GLY A 83 -7.63 18.10 -5.58
N ASP A 84 -7.92 17.11 -4.73
CA ASP A 84 -7.53 17.19 -3.31
C ASP A 84 -6.02 17.31 -3.13
N THR A 85 -5.63 18.02 -2.08
CA THR A 85 -4.21 18.20 -1.74
C THR A 85 -3.69 17.00 -0.95
N VAL A 86 -2.57 16.47 -1.41
CA VAL A 86 -1.85 15.33 -0.83
C VAL A 86 -0.39 15.70 -0.59
N MET A 87 0.22 15.19 0.44
CA MET A 87 1.66 15.30 0.62
C MET A 87 2.33 13.95 0.44
N GLY A 88 3.46 13.92 -0.27
CA GLY A 88 4.25 12.72 -0.52
C GLY A 88 5.74 13.02 -0.53
N MET A 89 6.57 12.00 -0.31
CA MET A 89 8.02 12.17 -0.36
C MET A 89 8.46 12.49 -1.79
N ASP A 90 9.36 13.47 -1.94
CA ASP A 90 9.91 13.88 -3.22
C ASP A 90 10.58 12.69 -3.94
N LEU A 91 10.33 12.56 -5.24
CA LEU A 91 10.84 11.47 -6.06
C LEU A 91 12.37 11.46 -6.10
N SER A 92 13.00 12.64 -6.14
CA SER A 92 14.47 12.79 -6.15
C SER A 92 15.12 12.43 -4.81
N GLN A 93 14.33 12.36 -3.74
CA GLN A 93 14.79 12.05 -2.39
C GLN A 93 14.31 10.67 -1.89
N GLY A 94 13.86 9.83 -2.81
CA GLY A 94 13.52 8.44 -2.53
C GLY A 94 12.03 8.10 -2.62
N GLY A 95 11.16 9.04 -2.98
CA GLY A 95 9.74 8.81 -3.19
C GLY A 95 9.44 7.80 -4.31
N HIS A 96 8.18 7.45 -4.48
CA HIS A 96 7.72 6.57 -5.55
C HIS A 96 6.93 7.37 -6.60
N LEU A 97 6.89 6.88 -7.85
CA LEU A 97 6.13 7.52 -8.93
C LEU A 97 4.66 7.75 -8.57
N THR A 98 4.03 6.79 -7.86
CA THR A 98 2.64 6.91 -7.41
C THR A 98 2.45 7.85 -6.22
N HIS A 99 3.49 8.48 -5.72
CA HIS A 99 3.44 9.48 -4.65
C HIS A 99 3.49 10.91 -5.21
N GLY A 100 2.84 11.16 -6.35
CA GLY A 100 2.63 12.50 -6.88
C GLY A 100 3.51 12.89 -8.07
N SER A 101 4.20 11.95 -8.72
CA SER A 101 4.95 12.28 -9.95
C SER A 101 4.02 12.86 -11.02
N PRO A 102 4.41 13.99 -11.68
CA PRO A 102 3.56 14.66 -12.69
C PRO A 102 3.19 13.78 -13.88
N VAL A 103 3.99 12.75 -14.16
CA VAL A 103 3.73 11.81 -15.27
C VAL A 103 2.85 10.63 -14.85
N ASN A 104 2.60 10.49 -13.54
CA ASN A 104 1.76 9.44 -12.97
C ASN A 104 0.33 9.95 -12.75
N MET A 105 -0.65 9.02 -12.74
CA MET A 105 -2.03 9.39 -12.49
C MET A 105 -2.23 10.10 -11.14
N SER A 106 -1.40 9.80 -10.13
CA SER A 106 -1.46 10.46 -8.84
C SER A 106 -1.21 11.97 -8.96
N GLY A 107 -0.11 12.38 -9.62
CA GLY A 107 0.19 13.79 -9.85
C GLY A 107 -0.70 14.47 -10.90
N LYS A 108 -1.45 13.69 -11.72
CA LYS A 108 -2.41 14.26 -12.68
C LYS A 108 -3.78 14.54 -12.07
N ASN A 109 -4.19 13.71 -11.09
CA ASN A 109 -5.54 13.80 -10.52
C ASN A 109 -5.58 14.56 -9.19
N TYR A 110 -4.45 14.63 -8.47
CA TYR A 110 -4.38 15.24 -7.14
C TYR A 110 -3.29 16.31 -7.09
N HIS A 111 -3.48 17.29 -6.22
CA HIS A 111 -2.49 18.34 -5.99
C HIS A 111 -1.45 17.84 -4.98
N PHE A 112 -0.34 17.28 -5.47
CA PHE A 112 0.73 16.80 -4.62
C PHE A 112 1.72 17.91 -4.25
N VAL A 113 2.02 18.00 -2.95
CA VAL A 113 3.08 18.84 -2.38
C VAL A 113 4.14 17.92 -1.81
N SER A 114 5.38 18.06 -2.27
CA SER A 114 6.49 17.20 -1.82
C SER A 114 7.00 17.60 -0.46
N TYR A 115 7.36 16.62 0.37
CA TYR A 115 8.24 16.79 1.51
C TYR A 115 9.56 16.03 1.26
N GLY A 116 10.59 16.39 2.00
CA GLY A 116 11.93 15.87 1.74
C GLY A 116 12.71 15.48 2.98
N VAL A 117 14.02 15.35 2.78
CA VAL A 117 15.01 15.07 3.81
C VAL A 117 15.86 16.31 4.10
N ASN A 118 16.45 16.36 5.29
CA ASN A 118 17.43 17.37 5.67
C ASN A 118 18.81 17.09 5.06
N GLU A 119 19.82 17.91 5.40
CA GLU A 119 21.20 17.77 4.90
C GLU A 119 21.86 16.42 5.30
N ASP A 120 21.40 15.80 6.38
CA ASP A 120 21.86 14.48 6.83
C ASP A 120 21.17 13.31 6.10
N GLY A 121 20.27 13.61 5.17
CA GLY A 121 19.49 12.60 4.43
C GLY A 121 18.40 11.93 5.29
N VAL A 122 17.91 12.60 6.34
CA VAL A 122 16.85 12.11 7.23
C VAL A 122 15.59 12.94 7.00
N ILE A 123 14.41 12.30 7.06
CA ILE A 123 13.11 13.00 6.96
C ILE A 123 13.06 14.09 8.04
N ASP A 124 12.87 15.33 7.62
CA ASP A 124 12.72 16.47 8.53
C ASP A 124 11.27 16.59 9.00
N TYR A 125 10.95 15.93 10.11
CA TYR A 125 9.58 15.90 10.66
C TYR A 125 9.12 17.30 11.12
N ALA A 126 10.03 18.17 11.57
CA ALA A 126 9.67 19.53 11.98
C ALA A 126 9.31 20.40 10.77
N ALA A 127 10.08 20.30 9.70
CA ALA A 127 9.76 20.98 8.43
C ALA A 127 8.47 20.42 7.83
N LEU A 128 8.26 19.10 7.88
CA LEU A 128 7.03 18.45 7.43
C LEU A 128 5.82 18.98 8.20
N GLU A 129 5.88 19.03 9.52
CA GLU A 129 4.78 19.53 10.35
C GLU A 129 4.44 20.99 10.02
N LYS A 130 5.46 21.83 9.84
CA LYS A 130 5.29 23.22 9.41
C LYS A 130 4.60 23.31 8.04
N GLN A 131 5.00 22.47 7.08
CA GLN A 131 4.35 22.38 5.78
C GLN A 131 2.90 21.92 5.89
N VAL A 132 2.62 20.86 6.63
CA VAL A 132 1.26 20.31 6.85
C VAL A 132 0.33 21.35 7.43
N LYS A 133 0.81 22.15 8.38
CA LYS A 133 0.06 23.26 8.98
C LYS A 133 -0.39 24.30 7.94
N THR A 134 0.44 24.58 6.94
CA THR A 134 0.17 25.55 5.88
C THR A 134 -0.65 24.94 4.74
N VAL A 135 -0.25 23.76 4.28
CA VAL A 135 -0.82 23.07 3.11
C VAL A 135 -2.18 22.46 3.40
N ARG A 136 -2.40 21.96 4.63
CA ARG A 136 -3.64 21.29 5.06
C ARG A 136 -4.04 20.16 4.12
N PRO A 137 -3.16 19.17 3.89
CA PRO A 137 -3.48 18.07 2.99
C PRO A 137 -4.61 17.20 3.56
N LYS A 138 -5.35 16.53 2.70
CA LYS A 138 -6.30 15.48 3.10
C LYS A 138 -5.60 14.15 3.44
N LEU A 139 -4.45 13.91 2.81
CA LEU A 139 -3.69 12.67 2.95
C LEU A 139 -2.19 12.98 2.97
N ILE A 140 -1.47 12.33 3.87
CA ILE A 140 -0.01 12.23 3.84
C ILE A 140 0.36 10.80 3.43
N VAL A 141 1.17 10.69 2.37
CA VAL A 141 1.72 9.41 1.89
C VAL A 141 3.15 9.30 2.39
N ALA A 142 3.40 8.30 3.22
CA ALA A 142 4.71 7.94 3.71
C ALA A 142 5.21 6.63 3.10
N GLY A 143 6.49 6.34 3.28
CA GLY A 143 7.17 5.23 2.62
C GLY A 143 7.94 5.71 1.40
N ALA A 144 8.93 4.93 1.01
CA ALA A 144 9.86 5.32 -0.03
C ALA A 144 10.40 4.12 -0.80
N SER A 145 10.85 4.37 -2.02
CA SER A 145 11.53 3.37 -2.85
C SER A 145 13.03 3.31 -2.56
N ALA A 146 13.62 4.43 -2.19
CA ALA A 146 15.08 4.57 -2.02
C ALA A 146 15.42 5.46 -0.82
N TYR A 147 14.98 5.04 0.38
CA TYR A 147 15.29 5.71 1.63
C TYR A 147 15.84 4.70 2.63
N PRO A 148 17.15 4.75 2.97
CA PRO A 148 17.84 3.70 3.74
C PRO A 148 17.79 3.91 5.27
N ARG A 149 17.05 4.89 5.74
CA ARG A 149 16.91 5.19 7.18
C ARG A 149 15.59 4.66 7.73
N ALA A 150 15.49 4.50 9.03
CA ALA A 150 14.25 4.21 9.70
C ALA A 150 13.24 5.36 9.50
N ILE A 151 11.97 4.99 9.29
CA ILE A 151 10.86 5.95 9.23
C ILE A 151 10.09 5.84 10.54
N ASP A 152 9.87 6.97 11.19
CA ASP A 152 9.07 7.07 12.41
C ASP A 152 7.59 7.25 12.02
N PHE A 153 6.86 6.15 11.99
CA PHE A 153 5.46 6.15 11.61
C PHE A 153 4.55 6.72 12.70
N GLU A 154 4.96 6.64 13.96
CA GLU A 154 4.25 7.24 15.08
C GLU A 154 4.26 8.76 14.95
N LYS A 155 5.44 9.33 14.72
CA LYS A 155 5.58 10.77 14.50
C LYS A 155 4.81 11.28 13.28
N LEU A 156 4.82 10.50 12.19
CA LEU A 156 4.03 10.83 11.01
C LEU A 156 2.53 10.82 11.29
N ALA A 157 2.04 9.86 12.09
CA ALA A 157 0.64 9.79 12.49
C ALA A 157 0.25 10.96 13.39
N GLU A 158 1.08 11.33 14.36
CA GLU A 158 0.87 12.53 15.18
C GLU A 158 0.69 13.78 14.30
N ILE A 159 1.59 13.97 13.34
CA ILE A 159 1.53 15.12 12.41
C ILE A 159 0.26 15.04 11.56
N ALA A 160 0.00 13.92 10.90
CA ALA A 160 -1.16 13.79 10.01
C ALA A 160 -2.48 14.02 10.75
N HIS A 161 -2.70 13.26 11.83
CA HIS A 161 -3.94 13.30 12.59
C HIS A 161 -4.12 14.62 13.35
N GLY A 162 -3.02 15.23 13.82
CA GLY A 162 -3.05 16.54 14.49
C GLY A 162 -3.61 17.67 13.60
N TYR A 163 -3.54 17.50 12.29
CA TYR A 163 -4.07 18.45 11.31
C TYR A 163 -5.25 17.92 10.50
N GLY A 164 -5.83 16.78 10.90
CA GLY A 164 -7.01 16.17 10.28
C GLY A 164 -6.79 15.48 8.95
N ALA A 165 -5.54 15.17 8.62
CA ALA A 165 -5.17 14.39 7.44
C ALA A 165 -5.17 12.89 7.75
N TYR A 166 -5.46 12.07 6.74
CA TYR A 166 -5.18 10.63 6.79
C TYR A 166 -3.67 10.39 6.64
N LEU A 167 -3.18 9.32 7.28
CA LEU A 167 -1.85 8.76 7.01
C LEU A 167 -1.97 7.47 6.21
N MET A 168 -1.41 7.45 5.01
CA MET A 168 -1.18 6.25 4.22
C MET A 168 0.31 5.91 4.23
N VAL A 169 0.65 4.65 4.46
CA VAL A 169 2.04 4.19 4.36
C VAL A 169 2.18 3.13 3.27
N ASP A 170 2.97 3.43 2.25
CA ASP A 170 3.44 2.45 1.27
C ASP A 170 4.73 1.80 1.77
N MET A 171 4.61 0.60 2.33
CA MET A 171 5.76 -0.13 2.88
C MET A 171 6.37 -1.14 1.88
N ALA A 172 6.08 -1.03 0.59
CA ALA A 172 6.44 -2.05 -0.41
C ALA A 172 7.93 -2.44 -0.39
N HIS A 173 8.84 -1.48 -0.20
CA HIS A 173 10.27 -1.72 -0.17
C HIS A 173 10.77 -2.29 1.16
N ILE A 174 10.07 -2.07 2.25
CA ILE A 174 10.46 -2.49 3.61
C ILE A 174 9.54 -3.56 4.21
N ALA A 175 8.53 -4.03 3.48
CA ALA A 175 7.54 -4.97 4.01
C ALA A 175 8.15 -6.26 4.57
N GLY A 176 9.23 -6.75 3.97
CA GLY A 176 9.98 -7.90 4.47
C GLY A 176 10.70 -7.60 5.79
N LEU A 177 11.23 -6.40 5.96
CA LEU A 177 11.85 -5.95 7.21
C LEU A 177 10.80 -5.77 8.32
N VAL A 178 9.65 -5.20 7.97
CA VAL A 178 8.49 -5.06 8.90
C VAL A 178 8.00 -6.44 9.34
N ALA A 179 7.79 -7.37 8.41
CA ALA A 179 7.36 -8.73 8.71
C ALA A 179 8.38 -9.51 9.56
N GLY A 180 9.68 -9.22 9.39
CA GLY A 180 10.78 -9.81 10.15
C GLY A 180 11.08 -9.11 11.48
N GLY A 181 10.39 -8.02 11.80
CA GLY A 181 10.62 -7.25 13.04
C GLY A 181 11.88 -6.36 13.03
N TYR A 182 12.46 -6.11 11.86
CA TYR A 182 13.67 -5.27 11.69
C TYR A 182 13.37 -3.81 11.39
N HIS A 183 12.12 -3.47 11.17
CA HIS A 183 11.63 -2.10 10.98
C HIS A 183 10.31 -1.93 11.72
N GLN A 184 10.04 -0.73 12.24
CA GLN A 184 8.76 -0.39 12.87
C GLN A 184 7.61 -0.72 11.91
N SER A 185 6.55 -1.36 12.43
CA SER A 185 5.34 -1.59 11.66
C SER A 185 4.52 -0.31 11.54
N PRO A 186 4.07 0.08 10.33
CA PRO A 186 3.16 1.21 10.17
C PRO A 186 1.71 0.88 10.57
N VAL A 187 1.34 -0.40 10.66
CA VAL A 187 -0.06 -0.84 10.85
C VAL A 187 -0.73 -0.30 12.12
N PRO A 188 -0.05 -0.13 13.26
CA PRO A 188 -0.66 0.48 14.44
C PRO A 188 -0.95 1.97 14.31
N TYR A 189 -0.25 2.68 13.43
CA TYR A 189 -0.24 4.13 13.36
C TYR A 189 -0.99 4.69 12.16
N ALA A 190 -0.85 4.04 10.99
CA ALA A 190 -1.45 4.50 9.75
C ALA A 190 -2.94 4.14 9.62
N ASP A 191 -3.70 5.00 8.96
CA ASP A 191 -5.09 4.70 8.59
C ASP A 191 -5.17 3.58 7.56
N VAL A 192 -4.24 3.61 6.59
CA VAL A 192 -4.13 2.60 5.53
C VAL A 192 -2.66 2.30 5.26
N VAL A 193 -2.34 1.03 5.09
CA VAL A 193 -1.01 0.57 4.68
C VAL A 193 -1.12 -0.17 3.36
N THR A 194 -0.28 0.17 2.40
CA THR A 194 -0.15 -0.54 1.13
C THR A 194 1.19 -1.23 1.01
N THR A 195 1.25 -2.29 0.24
CA THR A 195 2.50 -2.97 -0.11
C THR A 195 2.36 -3.75 -1.40
N THR A 196 3.50 -4.19 -1.92
CA THR A 196 3.59 -5.21 -2.96
C THR A 196 3.91 -6.56 -2.32
N THR A 197 3.56 -7.65 -3.01
CA THR A 197 3.90 -9.00 -2.57
C THR A 197 5.21 -9.53 -3.18
N HIS A 198 5.75 -8.87 -4.21
CA HIS A 198 6.85 -9.35 -5.06
C HIS A 198 8.20 -8.63 -4.87
N LYS A 199 8.31 -7.75 -3.88
CA LYS A 199 9.57 -7.06 -3.51
C LYS A 199 10.20 -7.78 -2.31
N THR A 200 10.40 -7.11 -1.19
CA THR A 200 11.02 -7.72 0.01
C THR A 200 10.20 -8.86 0.63
N LEU A 201 8.90 -8.96 0.34
CA LEU A 201 8.10 -10.13 0.73
C LEU A 201 8.38 -11.38 -0.12
N ARG A 202 9.07 -11.26 -1.27
CA ARG A 202 9.49 -12.36 -2.14
C ARG A 202 8.36 -13.29 -2.59
N GLY A 203 7.16 -12.74 -2.79
CA GLY A 203 5.98 -13.48 -3.27
C GLY A 203 5.70 -13.29 -4.76
N PRO A 204 4.62 -13.86 -5.27
CA PRO A 204 4.12 -13.59 -6.62
C PRO A 204 3.69 -12.12 -6.74
N ARG A 205 3.67 -11.61 -7.98
CA ARG A 205 3.30 -10.21 -8.26
C ARG A 205 1.87 -9.94 -7.83
N GLY A 206 1.69 -8.86 -7.07
CA GLY A 206 0.41 -8.39 -6.58
C GLY A 206 0.58 -7.18 -5.66
N GLY A 207 -0.54 -6.62 -5.25
CA GLY A 207 -0.64 -5.58 -4.23
C GLY A 207 -1.47 -6.04 -3.04
N LEU A 208 -1.31 -5.34 -1.94
CA LEU A 208 -1.98 -5.62 -0.68
C LEU A 208 -2.32 -4.30 0.00
N ILE A 209 -3.52 -4.20 0.56
CA ILE A 209 -3.95 -3.05 1.36
C ILE A 209 -4.39 -3.56 2.73
N LEU A 210 -3.90 -2.90 3.79
CA LEU A 210 -4.17 -3.23 5.18
C LEU A 210 -4.78 -2.03 5.89
N THR A 211 -5.71 -2.27 6.81
CA THR A 211 -6.25 -1.23 7.70
C THR A 211 -6.80 -1.84 8.97
N ASN A 212 -6.85 -1.05 10.04
CA ASN A 212 -7.53 -1.42 11.29
C ASN A 212 -8.93 -0.82 11.40
N ASN A 213 -9.34 -0.01 10.43
CA ASN A 213 -10.62 0.70 10.41
C ASN A 213 -11.64 -0.02 9.51
N ALA A 214 -12.75 -0.48 10.10
CA ALA A 214 -13.81 -1.21 9.39
C ALA A 214 -14.50 -0.38 8.30
N VAL A 215 -14.63 0.94 8.50
CA VAL A 215 -15.25 1.84 7.52
C VAL A 215 -14.33 2.00 6.32
N LEU A 216 -13.05 2.23 6.57
CA LEU A 216 -12.05 2.33 5.49
C LEU A 216 -11.92 1.01 4.73
N ALA A 217 -11.96 -0.14 5.42
CA ALA A 217 -11.92 -1.45 4.76
C ALA A 217 -13.07 -1.61 3.74
N LYS A 218 -14.29 -1.19 4.09
CA LYS A 218 -15.44 -1.23 3.16
C LYS A 218 -15.24 -0.29 1.96
N ARG A 219 -14.78 0.94 2.20
CA ARG A 219 -14.51 1.90 1.13
C ARG A 219 -13.41 1.41 0.19
N ILE A 220 -12.33 0.86 0.74
CA ILE A 220 -11.21 0.28 0.00
C ILE A 220 -11.68 -0.91 -0.85
N ASN A 221 -12.47 -1.82 -0.29
CA ASN A 221 -13.00 -2.96 -1.03
C ASN A 221 -13.82 -2.50 -2.26
N SER A 222 -14.69 -1.50 -2.09
CA SER A 222 -15.44 -0.91 -3.19
C SER A 222 -14.56 -0.16 -4.19
N ALA A 223 -13.50 0.49 -3.72
CA ALA A 223 -12.53 1.19 -4.56
C ALA A 223 -11.69 0.23 -5.39
N VAL A 224 -11.29 -0.92 -4.82
CA VAL A 224 -10.57 -1.96 -5.57
C VAL A 224 -11.50 -2.56 -6.61
N PHE A 225 -12.63 -3.11 -6.18
CA PHE A 225 -13.63 -3.67 -7.09
C PHE A 225 -15.04 -3.17 -6.69
N PRO A 226 -15.78 -2.60 -7.65
CA PRO A 226 -15.49 -2.39 -9.07
C PRO A 226 -14.80 -1.05 -9.40
N GLY A 227 -14.31 -0.29 -8.40
CA GLY A 227 -13.89 1.10 -8.59
C GLY A 227 -12.70 1.29 -9.53
N THR A 228 -11.65 0.48 -9.39
CA THR A 228 -10.38 0.66 -10.14
C THR A 228 -9.95 -0.56 -10.94
N GLN A 229 -10.56 -1.70 -10.73
CA GLN A 229 -10.28 -2.93 -11.49
C GLN A 229 -11.51 -3.85 -11.53
N GLY A 230 -11.54 -4.75 -12.53
CA GLY A 230 -12.61 -5.70 -12.73
C GLY A 230 -12.12 -7.05 -13.18
#